data_c0de2a1c0d3a2b7a3e2535bc945e2886
#
_entry.id   c0de2a1c0d3a2b7a3e2535bc945e2886
#
_cell.length_a   1.000
_cell.length_b   1.000
_cell.length_c   1.000
_cell.angle_alpha   90.00
_cell.angle_beta   90.00
_cell.angle_gamma   90.00
#
_symmetry.space_group_name_H-M   'P 1'
#
loop_
_entity.id
_entity.type
_entity.pdbx_description
1 polymer ?
#
loop_
_entity_poly.entity_id
_entity_poly.type
_entity_poly.pdbx_seq_one_letter_code
_entity_poly.pdbx_strand_id
1 'polypeptide(L)'
;MKKYAELTASQIRYLIAIKRLCERQGSVRGADIAKELKLSKASVHRMMDFFEQVQYVKRDCGKHIVLTDDGMGKALEYEKYSMELNKRLFHSELCDNIEETAICYFLANLSEEKLACLFPKEAGI
;
A
#
# COMPACT_ATOMS: atom_id res chain seq x y z
N MET A 1 -13.92 -15.14 -10.46
CA MET A 1 -13.19 -14.77 -10.60
C MET A 1 -12.62 -13.44 -10.59
N LYS A 2 -11.68 -13.02 -9.98
CA LYS A 2 -11.21 -11.82 -9.87
C LYS A 2 -10.43 -11.41 -10.98
N LYS A 3 -10.69 -10.39 -11.59
CA LYS A 3 -10.03 -9.97 -12.70
C LYS A 3 -9.35 -8.69 -12.52
N TYR A 4 -9.56 -7.97 -11.49
CA TYR A 4 -8.99 -6.67 -11.30
C TYR A 4 -8.05 -6.66 -10.12
N ALA A 5 -7.35 -5.60 -9.92
CA ALA A 5 -6.50 -5.47 -8.74
C ALA A 5 -7.34 -5.78 -7.52
N GLU A 6 -6.78 -6.48 -6.58
CA GLU A 6 -7.51 -6.88 -5.40
C GLU A 6 -7.76 -5.73 -4.46
N LEU A 7 -7.00 -4.66 -4.60
CA LEU A 7 -7.03 -3.58 -3.63
C LEU A 7 -7.54 -2.29 -4.25
N THR A 8 -8.26 -1.53 -3.45
CA THR A 8 -8.68 -0.20 -3.85
C THR A 8 -7.50 0.76 -3.72
N ALA A 9 -7.67 1.94 -4.28
CA ALA A 9 -6.63 2.97 -4.20
C ALA A 9 -6.29 3.29 -2.75
N SER A 10 -7.31 3.42 -1.89
CA SER A 10 -7.07 3.71 -0.48
C SER A 10 -6.30 2.59 0.18
N GLN A 11 -6.66 1.34 -0.12
CA GLN A 11 -5.99 0.21 0.49
C GLN A 11 -4.53 0.15 0.07
N ILE A 12 -4.24 0.45 -1.19
CA ILE A 12 -2.87 0.49 -1.68
C ILE A 12 -2.09 1.56 -0.92
N ARG A 13 -2.67 2.74 -0.78
CA ARG A 13 -2.03 3.83 -0.05
C ARG A 13 -1.73 3.44 1.40
N TYR A 14 -2.70 2.80 2.04
CA TYR A 14 -2.52 2.38 3.43
C TYR A 14 -1.37 1.38 3.55
N LEU A 15 -1.33 0.39 2.66
CA LEU A 15 -0.27 -0.62 2.75
C LEU A 15 1.12 -0.02 2.57
N ILE A 16 1.25 0.85 1.60
CA ILE A 16 2.54 1.50 1.36
C ILE A 16 2.93 2.35 2.56
N ALA A 17 1.96 3.07 3.13
CA ALA A 17 2.22 3.92 4.28
C ALA A 17 2.64 3.10 5.50
N ILE A 18 1.97 1.99 5.75
CA ILE A 18 2.30 1.13 6.87
C ILE A 18 3.73 0.60 6.72
N LYS A 19 4.07 0.14 5.52
CA LYS A 19 5.40 -0.36 5.27
C LYS A 19 6.46 0.70 5.56
N ARG A 20 6.24 1.90 5.04
CA ARG A 20 7.20 2.99 5.22
C ARG A 20 7.32 3.40 6.69
N LEU A 21 6.20 3.41 7.40
CA LEU A 21 6.22 3.75 8.81
C LEU A 21 6.96 2.69 9.62
N CYS A 22 6.73 1.41 9.30
CA CYS A 22 7.42 0.33 9.99
C CYS A 22 8.92 0.43 9.78
N GLU A 23 9.34 0.77 8.58
CA GLU A 23 10.76 0.91 8.28
C GLU A 23 11.36 2.11 8.99
N ARG A 24 10.59 3.19 9.09
CA ARG A 24 11.11 4.43 9.66
C ARG A 24 11.17 4.42 11.18
N GLN A 25 10.17 3.87 11.83
CA GLN A 25 10.09 3.96 13.28
C GLN A 25 9.90 2.65 14.01
N GLY A 26 9.70 1.57 13.29
CA GLY A 26 9.61 0.24 13.90
C GLY A 26 8.25 -0.07 14.51
N SER A 27 7.81 0.72 15.45
CA SER A 27 6.56 0.47 16.16
C SER A 27 5.50 1.42 15.61
N VAL A 28 4.41 0.86 15.09
CA VAL A 28 3.38 1.64 14.42
C VAL A 28 2.02 1.38 15.05
N ARG A 29 1.28 2.44 15.30
CA ARG A 29 -0.07 2.34 15.80
C ARG A 29 -1.00 3.05 14.85
N GLY A 30 -2.31 2.83 15.02
CA GLY A 30 -3.30 3.48 14.17
C GLY A 30 -3.17 4.99 14.14
N ALA A 31 -2.81 5.59 15.28
CA ALA A 31 -2.65 7.04 15.33
C ALA A 31 -1.53 7.52 14.40
N ASP A 32 -0.47 6.72 14.26
CA ASP A 32 0.63 7.07 13.38
C ASP A 32 0.18 7.06 11.92
N ILE A 33 -0.63 6.08 11.56
CA ILE A 33 -1.16 5.97 10.21
C ILE A 33 -2.11 7.14 9.93
N ALA A 34 -2.98 7.45 10.90
CA ALA A 34 -3.92 8.54 10.75
C ALA A 34 -3.19 9.85 10.49
N LYS A 35 -2.12 10.07 11.22
CA LYS A 35 -1.33 11.28 11.07
C LYS A 35 -0.64 11.31 9.71
N GLU A 36 -0.05 10.19 9.33
CA GLU A 36 0.69 10.10 8.08
C GLU A 36 -0.22 10.35 6.87
N LEU A 37 -1.41 9.78 6.89
CA LEU A 37 -2.33 9.88 5.77
C LEU A 37 -3.34 11.00 5.91
N LYS A 38 -3.33 11.69 7.05
CA LYS A 38 -4.26 12.78 7.32
C LYS A 38 -5.70 12.31 7.27
N LEU A 39 -5.95 11.20 7.95
CA LEU A 39 -7.26 10.61 8.00
C LEU A 39 -7.72 10.48 9.43
N SER A 40 -9.00 10.23 9.64
CA SER A 40 -9.54 10.07 10.99
C SER A 40 -9.12 8.74 11.58
N LYS A 41 -9.05 8.68 12.90
CA LYS A 41 -8.73 7.43 13.59
C LYS A 41 -9.78 6.38 13.29
N ALA A 42 -11.05 6.78 13.15
CA ALA A 42 -12.11 5.85 12.84
C ALA A 42 -11.92 5.19 11.48
N SER A 43 -11.51 5.98 10.48
CA SER A 43 -11.24 5.44 9.16
C SER A 43 -10.09 4.44 9.20
N VAL A 44 -9.04 4.79 9.92
CA VAL A 44 -7.88 3.90 10.04
C VAL A 44 -8.27 2.61 10.74
N HIS A 45 -9.07 2.72 11.81
CA HIS A 45 -9.50 1.54 12.55
C HIS A 45 -10.28 0.58 11.64
N ARG A 46 -11.20 1.12 10.86
CA ARG A 46 -11.98 0.29 9.94
C ARG A 46 -11.10 -0.39 8.90
N MET A 47 -10.11 0.35 8.40
CA MET A 47 -9.21 -0.23 7.42
C MET A 47 -8.34 -1.32 8.04
N MET A 48 -7.91 -1.12 9.29
CA MET A 48 -7.11 -2.14 9.96
C MET A 48 -7.94 -3.38 10.23
N ASP A 49 -9.23 -3.23 10.55
CA ASP A 49 -10.11 -4.38 10.69
C ASP A 49 -10.16 -5.18 9.40
N PHE A 50 -10.28 -4.48 8.27
CA PHE A 50 -10.30 -5.13 6.98
C PHE A 50 -8.99 -5.85 6.71
N PHE A 51 -7.86 -5.19 6.97
CA PHE A 51 -6.56 -5.79 6.71
C PHE A 51 -6.29 -7.00 7.62
N GLU A 52 -6.82 -6.98 8.83
CA GLU A 52 -6.70 -8.15 9.69
C GLU A 52 -7.53 -9.31 9.13
N GLN A 53 -8.70 -8.98 8.61
CA GLN A 53 -9.58 -9.98 8.07
C GLN A 53 -8.97 -10.68 6.87
N VAL A 54 -8.28 -9.94 6.01
CA VAL A 54 -7.61 -10.54 4.86
C VAL A 54 -6.18 -10.94 5.17
N GLN A 55 -5.79 -10.82 6.44
CA GLN A 55 -4.48 -11.28 6.91
C GLN A 55 -3.30 -10.53 6.34
N TYR A 56 -3.47 -9.25 6.12
CA TYR A 56 -2.35 -8.41 5.68
C TYR A 56 -1.67 -7.73 6.86
N VAL A 57 -2.37 -7.56 8.00
CA VAL A 57 -1.75 -6.99 9.18
C VAL A 57 -2.14 -7.79 10.41
N LYS A 58 -1.36 -7.64 11.47
CA LYS A 58 -1.68 -8.17 12.79
C LYS A 58 -1.56 -7.02 13.75
N ARG A 59 -2.41 -7.02 14.78
CA ARG A 59 -2.32 -6.05 15.86
C ARG A 59 -2.07 -6.82 17.15
N ASP A 60 -1.12 -6.36 17.93
CA ASP A 60 -0.83 -7.02 19.20
C ASP A 60 -1.65 -6.40 20.32
N CYS A 61 -1.42 -6.84 21.56
CA CYS A 61 -2.17 -6.36 22.71
C CYS A 61 -2.00 -4.86 22.93
N GLY A 62 -0.86 -4.33 22.57
CA GLY A 62 -0.60 -2.91 22.67
C GLY A 62 -1.09 -2.13 21.47
N LYS A 63 -1.82 -2.82 20.57
CA LYS A 63 -2.36 -2.22 19.37
C LYS A 63 -1.30 -1.77 18.38
N HIS A 64 -0.13 -2.38 18.44
CA HIS A 64 0.90 -2.14 17.46
C HIS A 64 0.57 -2.94 16.21
N ILE A 65 0.79 -2.33 15.06
CA ILE A 65 0.42 -2.90 13.79
C ILE A 65 1.67 -3.37 13.09
N VAL A 66 1.65 -4.61 12.63
CA VAL A 66 2.74 -5.14 11.83
C VAL A 66 2.16 -5.79 10.59
N LEU A 67 2.90 -5.76 9.50
CA LEU A 67 2.48 -6.42 8.28
C LEU A 67 2.82 -7.90 8.38
N THR A 68 1.91 -8.73 7.89
CA THR A 68 2.20 -10.15 7.76
C THR A 68 3.09 -10.32 6.52
N ASP A 69 3.54 -11.53 6.27
CA ASP A 69 4.33 -11.81 5.06
C ASP A 69 3.50 -11.47 3.82
N ASP A 70 2.22 -11.80 3.82
CA ASP A 70 1.34 -11.49 2.68
C ASP A 70 1.18 -9.98 2.53
N GLY A 71 0.98 -9.29 3.65
CA GLY A 71 0.83 -7.85 3.62
C GLY A 71 2.09 -7.16 3.14
N MET A 72 3.24 -7.63 3.62
CA MET A 72 4.51 -7.07 3.18
C MET A 72 4.72 -7.29 1.69
N GLY A 73 4.38 -8.48 1.21
CA GLY A 73 4.50 -8.77 -0.22
C GLY A 73 3.66 -7.84 -1.07
N LYS A 74 2.43 -7.59 -0.64
CA LYS A 74 1.56 -6.67 -1.37
C LYS A 74 2.07 -5.24 -1.29
N ALA A 75 2.54 -4.83 -0.12
CA ALA A 75 3.05 -3.48 0.05
C ALA A 75 4.27 -3.25 -0.84
N LEU A 76 5.18 -4.22 -0.88
CA LEU A 76 6.37 -4.12 -1.71
C LEU A 76 6.02 -4.06 -3.19
N GLU A 77 5.09 -4.89 -3.60
CA GLU A 77 4.68 -4.96 -4.99
C GLU A 77 4.10 -3.62 -5.45
N TYR A 78 3.16 -3.09 -4.69
CA TYR A 78 2.51 -1.84 -5.07
C TYR A 78 3.42 -0.63 -4.89
N GLU A 79 4.31 -0.68 -3.92
CA GLU A 79 5.29 0.39 -3.78
C GLU A 79 6.20 0.45 -5.00
N LYS A 80 6.62 -0.72 -5.48
CA LYS A 80 7.46 -0.80 -6.65
C LYS A 80 6.74 -0.28 -7.88
N TYR A 81 5.48 -0.67 -8.08
CA TYR A 81 4.67 -0.17 -9.18
C TYR A 81 4.54 1.35 -9.09
N SER A 82 4.30 1.85 -7.89
CA SER A 82 4.10 3.27 -7.66
C SER A 82 5.36 4.05 -8.01
N MET A 83 6.50 3.56 -7.57
CA MET A 83 7.77 4.24 -7.84
C MET A 83 8.08 4.24 -9.33
N GLU A 84 7.80 3.13 -10.00
CA GLU A 84 8.08 3.02 -11.41
C GLU A 84 7.19 3.97 -12.22
N LEU A 85 5.91 4.04 -11.86
CA LEU A 85 5.00 4.96 -12.54
C LEU A 85 5.37 6.41 -12.28
N ASN A 86 5.80 6.68 -11.06
CA ASN A 86 6.21 8.04 -10.73
C ASN A 86 7.35 8.49 -11.62
N LYS A 87 8.32 7.63 -11.84
CA LYS A 87 9.43 7.95 -12.71
C LYS A 87 8.97 8.18 -14.14
N ARG A 88 8.09 7.33 -14.63
CA ARG A 88 7.62 7.42 -16.01
C ARG A 88 6.73 8.61 -16.27
N LEU A 89 5.85 8.91 -15.33
CA LEU A 89 4.85 9.94 -15.54
C LEU A 89 5.31 11.32 -15.10
N PHE A 90 6.07 11.38 -14.04
CA PHE A 90 6.45 12.66 -13.45
C PHE A 90 7.95 12.93 -13.45
N HIS A 91 8.71 11.95 -13.91
CA HIS A 91 10.17 12.09 -14.02
C HIS A 91 10.80 12.49 -12.69
N SER A 92 10.27 11.93 -11.60
CA SER A 92 10.72 12.30 -10.27
C SER A 92 10.87 11.05 -9.43
N GLU A 93 11.76 11.09 -8.47
CA GLU A 93 11.91 9.99 -7.55
C GLU A 93 11.12 10.23 -6.28
N LEU A 94 10.60 11.44 -6.10
CA LEU A 94 9.78 11.76 -4.95
C LEU A 94 8.38 12.07 -5.43
N CYS A 95 7.40 11.54 -4.72
CA CYS A 95 6.02 11.69 -5.07
C CYS A 95 5.33 12.46 -3.98
N ASP A 96 4.62 13.51 -4.30
CA ASP A 96 3.84 14.20 -3.29
C ASP A 96 2.52 13.44 -3.08
N ASN A 97 1.71 13.90 -2.14
CA ASN A 97 0.47 13.21 -1.81
C ASN A 97 -0.50 13.13 -2.97
N ILE A 98 -0.55 14.17 -3.78
CA ILE A 98 -1.47 14.23 -4.90
C ILE A 98 -1.04 13.23 -5.97
N GLU A 99 0.24 13.22 -6.28
CA GLU A 99 0.78 12.31 -7.28
C GLU A 99 0.62 10.87 -6.83
N GLU A 100 0.90 10.60 -5.57
CA GLU A 100 0.77 9.25 -5.06
C GLU A 100 -0.68 8.79 -5.10
N THR A 101 -1.61 9.67 -4.76
CA THR A 101 -3.02 9.34 -4.81
C THR A 101 -3.45 9.01 -6.24
N ALA A 102 -3.02 9.82 -7.20
CA ALA A 102 -3.35 9.58 -8.60
C ALA A 102 -2.79 8.26 -9.09
N ILE A 103 -1.56 7.96 -8.70
CA ILE A 103 -0.93 6.71 -9.08
C ILE A 103 -1.68 5.52 -8.48
N CYS A 104 -2.09 5.62 -7.23
CA CYS A 104 -2.84 4.55 -6.59
C CYS A 104 -4.18 4.31 -7.28
N TYR A 105 -4.85 5.38 -7.70
CA TYR A 105 -6.09 5.24 -8.45
C TYR A 105 -5.84 4.54 -9.79
N PHE A 106 -4.76 4.89 -10.45
CA PHE A 106 -4.40 4.27 -11.71
C PHE A 106 -4.18 2.76 -11.50
N LEU A 107 -3.38 2.42 -10.50
CA LEU A 107 -3.06 1.02 -10.23
C LEU A 107 -4.29 0.22 -9.83
N ALA A 108 -5.17 0.83 -9.05
CA ALA A 108 -6.36 0.13 -8.56
C ALA A 108 -7.33 -0.21 -9.68
N ASN A 109 -7.24 0.49 -10.80
CA ASN A 109 -8.13 0.25 -11.91
C ASN A 109 -7.57 -0.67 -12.97
N LEU A 110 -6.42 -1.27 -12.71
CA LEU A 110 -5.83 -2.22 -13.63
C LEU A 110 -6.02 -3.63 -13.11
N SER A 111 -6.32 -4.55 -14.03
CA SER A 111 -6.38 -5.96 -13.67
C SER A 111 -4.96 -6.44 -13.42
N GLU A 112 -4.85 -7.60 -12.80
CA GLU A 112 -3.54 -8.19 -12.57
C GLU A 112 -2.83 -8.47 -13.87
N GLU A 113 -3.60 -8.82 -14.90
CA GLU A 113 -3.00 -9.06 -16.21
C GLU A 113 -2.39 -7.80 -16.78
N LYS A 114 -3.10 -6.67 -16.64
CA LYS A 114 -2.57 -5.40 -17.12
C LYS A 114 -1.36 -4.96 -16.33
N LEU A 115 -1.37 -5.18 -15.03
CA LEU A 115 -0.22 -4.85 -14.22
C LEU A 115 0.98 -5.68 -14.65
N ALA A 116 0.78 -6.95 -14.95
CA ALA A 116 1.87 -7.80 -15.41
C ALA A 116 2.43 -7.32 -16.74
N CYS A 117 1.59 -6.78 -17.61
CA CYS A 117 2.05 -6.26 -18.88
C CYS A 117 2.87 -4.99 -18.71
N LEU A 118 2.43 -4.11 -17.82
CA LEU A 118 3.15 -2.86 -17.60
C LEU A 118 4.41 -3.05 -16.78
N PHE A 119 4.39 -4.00 -15.87
CA PHE A 119 5.51 -4.24 -14.97
C PHE A 119 5.90 -5.70 -15.00
N PRO A 120 6.50 -6.15 -16.09
CA PRO A 120 6.85 -7.57 -16.19
C PRO A 120 7.86 -7.92 -15.12
N LYS A 121 7.69 -9.07 -14.52
CA LYS A 121 8.63 -9.50 -13.54
C LYS A 121 9.89 -9.90 -14.26
N GLU A 122 11.01 -9.57 -13.66
CA GLU A 122 12.26 -9.91 -14.25
C GLU A 122 12.65 -11.28 -13.78
N ALA A 123 11.80 -12.20 -13.99
CA ALA A 123 11.98 -13.51 -13.45
C ALA A 123 13.34 -14.06 -13.73
N GLY A 124 13.97 -14.54 -12.74
CA GLY A 124 15.24 -15.17 -12.90
C GLY A 124 16.39 -14.24 -13.19
N ILE A 125 16.14 -13.00 -13.20
CA ILE A 125 17.21 -12.09 -13.47
C ILE A 125 17.86 -11.66 -12.21
#